data_4d67b1aa50abdd693b1201e39db59cec
#
_entry.id   4d67b1aa50abdd693b1201e39db59cec
#
_cell.length_a   1.000
_cell.length_b   1.000
_cell.length_c   1.000
_cell.angle_alpha   90.00
_cell.angle_beta   90.00
_cell.angle_gamma   90.00
#
_symmetry.space_group_name_H-M   'P 1'
#
loop_
_entity.id
_entity.type
_entity.pdbx_description
1 polymer ?
#
loop_
_entity_poly.entity_id
_entity_poly.type
_entity_poly.pdbx_seq_one_letter_code
_entity_poly.pdbx_strand_id
1 'polypeptide(L)'
;MKAAWNIRQLGEVCNVQPPKSEARQLLRPNDMVSFVPMEALGIQRKEIGATANRTLSEVQGSYTYFANGDVLLAKITPCFENGKLGIASGLTNGVGFGSSEYIVLRPLACLTANFLYYFLLRDSFRETGARNMTGTAGQKRVTKTYVESSGIPTPPLKEQERIVAILDEAFEGIATAKANAQKSLEASGDLFNRRFMSLVSKRGPRWLDLALGEICEIERGSSPRPIKNFFTIKDDGVNWIKIGDATDGEKYIYSTKQKITPEGAKQSRFVKEGDFLLTNSMSFGKSYVMKTTGYIHDGWFVLRLRKSINQDYLYYLLSSKFVRSQFNALASGAIVLNINSDLVKRAMLPIPPFDEQQRIVEQMNVMLSETDRLKAVYQTKLNALASLKQSLLHQAFTGKL
;
A
#
# COMPACT_ATOMS: atom_id res chain seq x y z
N MET A 1 35.82 -27.03 -9.24
CA MET A 1 35.04 -25.97 -9.95
C MET A 1 33.72 -26.62 -10.37
N LYS A 2 32.55 -26.05 -9.91
CA LYS A 2 31.23 -26.49 -10.43
C LYS A 2 31.26 -26.20 -11.94
N ALA A 3 30.87 -27.17 -12.77
CA ALA A 3 30.77 -26.97 -14.21
C ALA A 3 29.82 -25.80 -14.51
N ALA A 4 30.20 -24.90 -15.41
CA ALA A 4 29.33 -23.81 -15.82
C ALA A 4 28.07 -24.42 -16.46
N TRP A 5 26.88 -23.98 -15.98
CA TRP A 5 25.61 -24.45 -16.54
C TRP A 5 25.43 -23.91 -17.97
N ASN A 6 24.89 -24.73 -18.83
CA ASN A 6 24.52 -24.29 -20.18
C ASN A 6 23.38 -23.26 -20.07
N ILE A 7 23.54 -22.15 -20.74
CA ILE A 7 22.48 -21.15 -20.90
C ILE A 7 21.76 -21.44 -22.22
N ARG A 8 20.44 -21.62 -22.15
CA ARG A 8 19.57 -21.87 -23.30
C ARG A 8 18.47 -20.82 -23.34
N GLN A 9 17.95 -20.53 -24.54
CA GLN A 9 16.79 -19.62 -24.64
C GLN A 9 15.52 -20.31 -24.13
N LEU A 10 14.62 -19.54 -23.51
CA LEU A 10 13.34 -20.08 -23.01
C LEU A 10 12.53 -20.75 -24.13
N GLY A 11 12.57 -20.21 -25.35
CA GLY A 11 11.91 -20.83 -26.52
C GLY A 11 12.47 -22.20 -26.94
N GLU A 12 13.70 -22.56 -26.49
CA GLU A 12 14.29 -23.88 -26.73
C GLU A 12 13.95 -24.92 -25.67
N VAL A 13 13.57 -24.46 -24.45
CA VAL A 13 13.33 -25.32 -23.28
C VAL A 13 11.88 -25.26 -22.80
N CYS A 14 11.05 -24.44 -23.45
CA CYS A 14 9.62 -24.33 -23.20
C CYS A 14 8.83 -24.30 -24.51
N ASN A 15 7.66 -24.91 -24.53
CA ASN A 15 6.65 -24.59 -25.53
C ASN A 15 5.92 -23.31 -25.06
N VAL A 16 6.17 -22.19 -25.76
CA VAL A 16 5.61 -20.88 -25.41
C VAL A 16 4.29 -20.69 -26.14
N GLN A 17 3.21 -20.51 -25.41
CA GLN A 17 1.84 -20.35 -25.89
C GLN A 17 1.32 -21.64 -26.58
N PRO A 18 1.16 -22.77 -25.87
CA PRO A 18 0.62 -24.00 -26.42
C PRO A 18 -0.71 -23.79 -27.16
N PRO A 19 -0.99 -24.51 -28.24
CA PRO A 19 -2.16 -24.28 -29.06
C PRO A 19 -3.45 -24.77 -28.39
N LYS A 20 -4.53 -24.02 -28.52
CA LYS A 20 -5.87 -24.37 -27.98
C LYS A 20 -6.43 -25.68 -28.57
N SER A 21 -5.91 -26.14 -29.72
CA SER A 21 -6.30 -27.40 -30.33
C SER A 21 -6.07 -28.61 -29.43
N GLU A 22 -5.07 -28.55 -28.53
CA GLU A 22 -4.83 -29.62 -27.55
C GLU A 22 -6.06 -29.85 -26.65
N ALA A 23 -6.68 -28.78 -26.13
CA ALA A 23 -7.89 -28.90 -25.30
C ALA A 23 -9.06 -29.54 -26.08
N ARG A 24 -9.21 -29.19 -27.36
CA ARG A 24 -10.28 -29.76 -28.22
C ARG A 24 -10.07 -31.23 -28.59
N GLN A 25 -8.82 -31.69 -28.57
CA GLN A 25 -8.50 -33.11 -28.76
C GLN A 25 -8.79 -33.93 -27.51
N LEU A 26 -8.69 -33.33 -26.34
CA LEU A 26 -8.85 -33.98 -25.04
C LEU A 26 -10.32 -33.97 -24.53
N LEU A 27 -11.08 -32.92 -24.86
CA LEU A 27 -12.36 -32.62 -24.24
C LEU A 27 -13.46 -32.29 -25.27
N ARG A 28 -14.72 -32.57 -24.90
CA ARG A 28 -15.94 -32.21 -25.65
C ARG A 28 -16.36 -30.76 -25.32
N PRO A 29 -17.13 -30.07 -26.17
CA PRO A 29 -17.55 -28.67 -25.94
C PRO A 29 -18.25 -28.42 -24.60
N ASN A 30 -18.98 -29.40 -24.06
CA ASN A 30 -19.72 -29.27 -22.80
C ASN A 30 -18.92 -29.72 -21.56
N ASP A 31 -17.71 -30.24 -21.74
CA ASP A 31 -16.87 -30.62 -20.61
C ASP A 31 -16.40 -29.39 -19.86
N MET A 32 -16.33 -29.51 -18.53
CA MET A 32 -15.91 -28.43 -17.63
C MET A 32 -14.40 -28.27 -17.63
N VAL A 33 -13.94 -27.04 -17.63
CA VAL A 33 -12.54 -26.65 -17.53
C VAL A 33 -12.39 -25.55 -16.48
N SER A 34 -11.19 -25.40 -15.89
CA SER A 34 -10.93 -24.33 -14.96
C SER A 34 -10.79 -23.00 -15.71
N PHE A 35 -11.43 -21.95 -15.17
CA PHE A 35 -11.29 -20.58 -15.64
C PHE A 35 -10.50 -19.76 -14.63
N VAL A 36 -9.38 -19.19 -15.06
CA VAL A 36 -8.43 -18.43 -14.23
C VAL A 36 -8.39 -16.98 -14.71
N PRO A 37 -9.19 -16.09 -14.12
CA PRO A 37 -9.12 -14.67 -14.43
C PRO A 37 -7.80 -14.04 -13.93
N MET A 38 -7.48 -12.82 -14.37
CA MET A 38 -6.23 -12.14 -13.99
C MET A 38 -6.07 -11.97 -12.47
N GLU A 39 -7.17 -11.83 -11.75
CA GLU A 39 -7.21 -11.65 -10.28
C GLU A 39 -6.77 -12.91 -9.54
N ALA A 40 -7.04 -14.08 -10.10
CA ALA A 40 -6.65 -15.37 -9.52
C ALA A 40 -5.13 -15.64 -9.60
N LEU A 41 -4.42 -14.95 -10.49
CA LEU A 41 -2.96 -15.03 -10.56
C LEU A 41 -2.35 -14.07 -9.52
N GLY A 42 -1.66 -14.62 -8.53
CA GLY A 42 -1.07 -13.87 -7.42
C GLY A 42 0.18 -13.08 -7.83
N ILE A 43 0.51 -12.05 -7.04
CA ILE A 43 1.80 -11.35 -7.16
C ILE A 43 2.84 -12.14 -6.37
N GLN A 44 3.87 -12.64 -7.07
CA GLN A 44 4.96 -13.43 -6.49
C GLN A 44 4.48 -14.63 -5.65
N ARG A 45 3.36 -15.22 -6.05
CA ARG A 45 2.78 -16.43 -5.44
C ARG A 45 2.79 -17.56 -6.47
N LYS A 46 3.29 -18.72 -6.06
CA LYS A 46 3.43 -19.90 -6.92
C LYS A 46 2.08 -20.49 -7.27
N GLU A 47 1.19 -20.59 -6.30
CA GLU A 47 -0.14 -21.17 -6.44
C GLU A 47 -1.10 -20.18 -7.09
N ILE A 48 -1.94 -20.70 -7.95
CA ILE A 48 -3.07 -19.96 -8.52
C ILE A 48 -4.20 -19.93 -7.48
N GLY A 49 -4.82 -18.76 -7.32
CA GLY A 49 -5.95 -18.57 -6.41
C GLY A 49 -7.24 -19.28 -6.88
N ALA A 50 -8.35 -18.91 -6.25
CA ALA A 50 -9.64 -19.51 -6.56
C ALA A 50 -9.99 -19.41 -8.05
N THR A 51 -10.42 -20.52 -8.64
CA THR A 51 -10.84 -20.66 -10.04
C THR A 51 -12.33 -20.94 -10.11
N ALA A 52 -12.97 -20.52 -11.20
CA ALA A 52 -14.33 -20.92 -11.54
C ALA A 52 -14.28 -22.03 -12.58
N ASN A 53 -15.32 -22.84 -12.67
CA ASN A 53 -15.49 -23.81 -13.75
C ASN A 53 -16.41 -23.24 -14.83
N ARG A 54 -16.03 -23.44 -16.10
CA ARG A 54 -16.83 -23.09 -17.29
C ARG A 54 -16.79 -24.22 -18.31
N THR A 55 -17.74 -24.26 -19.22
CA THR A 55 -17.68 -25.22 -20.31
C THR A 55 -16.59 -24.85 -21.32
N LEU A 56 -16.00 -25.84 -21.98
CA LEU A 56 -14.97 -25.60 -23.00
C LEU A 56 -15.50 -24.67 -24.11
N SER A 57 -16.76 -24.82 -24.51
CA SER A 57 -17.40 -23.99 -25.53
C SER A 57 -17.44 -22.52 -25.18
N GLU A 58 -17.60 -22.17 -23.90
CA GLU A 58 -17.63 -20.76 -23.44
C GLU A 58 -16.26 -20.09 -23.48
N VAL A 59 -15.18 -20.86 -23.29
CA VAL A 59 -13.86 -20.27 -23.06
C VAL A 59 -12.88 -20.43 -24.22
N GLN A 60 -13.07 -21.41 -25.12
CA GLN A 60 -12.13 -21.74 -26.18
C GLN A 60 -11.91 -20.62 -27.22
N GLY A 61 -12.80 -19.65 -27.32
CA GLY A 61 -12.72 -18.53 -28.29
C GLY A 61 -11.66 -17.52 -27.90
N SER A 62 -11.93 -16.71 -26.89
CA SER A 62 -11.22 -15.47 -26.57
C SER A 62 -10.13 -15.62 -25.53
N TYR A 63 -10.13 -16.70 -24.73
CA TYR A 63 -9.22 -16.87 -23.60
C TYR A 63 -7.96 -17.68 -23.96
N THR A 64 -6.91 -17.51 -23.15
CA THR A 64 -5.63 -18.23 -23.30
C THR A 64 -5.74 -19.61 -22.68
N TYR A 65 -5.34 -20.64 -23.44
CA TYR A 65 -5.29 -22.03 -23.00
C TYR A 65 -4.01 -22.36 -22.24
N PHE A 66 -4.12 -23.23 -21.24
CA PHE A 66 -3.01 -23.84 -20.51
C PHE A 66 -3.45 -25.17 -19.87
N ALA A 67 -2.50 -25.97 -19.43
CA ALA A 67 -2.72 -27.25 -18.76
C ALA A 67 -1.97 -27.30 -17.42
N ASN A 68 -2.20 -28.35 -16.62
CA ASN A 68 -1.43 -28.60 -15.40
C ASN A 68 0.07 -28.63 -15.68
N GLY A 69 0.86 -27.98 -14.87
CA GLY A 69 2.31 -27.85 -15.01
C GLY A 69 2.78 -26.66 -15.84
N ASP A 70 1.88 -25.93 -16.52
CA ASP A 70 2.22 -24.73 -17.25
C ASP A 70 2.48 -23.55 -16.29
N VAL A 71 3.45 -22.70 -16.63
CA VAL A 71 3.71 -21.45 -15.91
C VAL A 71 3.02 -20.31 -16.62
N LEU A 72 2.15 -19.62 -15.89
CA LEU A 72 1.38 -18.46 -16.37
C LEU A 72 2.12 -17.18 -16.00
N LEU A 73 2.44 -16.35 -16.98
CA LEU A 73 3.08 -15.05 -16.81
C LEU A 73 2.14 -13.95 -17.32
N ALA A 74 1.75 -13.00 -16.47
CA ALA A 74 1.00 -11.83 -16.91
C ALA A 74 1.93 -10.91 -17.73
N LYS A 75 1.50 -10.51 -18.93
CA LYS A 75 2.32 -9.71 -19.86
C LYS A 75 2.06 -8.19 -19.79
N ILE A 76 0.96 -7.76 -19.17
CA ILE A 76 0.50 -6.36 -19.18
C ILE A 76 0.99 -5.59 -17.96
N THR A 77 1.26 -4.28 -18.12
CA THR A 77 1.50 -3.31 -17.05
C THR A 77 0.27 -3.16 -16.14
N PRO A 78 0.39 -3.06 -14.79
CA PRO A 78 1.63 -3.25 -14.00
C PRO A 78 1.85 -4.71 -13.54
N CYS A 79 1.08 -5.64 -14.08
CA CYS A 79 1.07 -7.04 -13.61
C CYS A 79 2.42 -7.74 -13.82
N PHE A 80 3.04 -7.53 -14.98
CA PHE A 80 4.35 -8.12 -15.30
C PHE A 80 5.45 -7.59 -14.38
N GLU A 81 5.52 -6.27 -14.22
CA GLU A 81 6.53 -5.59 -13.39
C GLU A 81 6.42 -6.01 -11.93
N ASN A 82 5.19 -6.22 -11.44
CA ASN A 82 4.93 -6.67 -10.07
C ASN A 82 5.19 -8.17 -9.87
N GLY A 83 5.53 -8.92 -10.93
CA GLY A 83 5.76 -10.35 -10.85
C GLY A 83 4.48 -11.15 -10.61
N LYS A 84 3.44 -10.83 -11.38
CA LYS A 84 2.18 -11.59 -11.37
C LYS A 84 2.35 -12.81 -12.27
N LEU A 85 2.65 -13.97 -11.65
CA LEU A 85 2.89 -15.26 -12.30
C LEU A 85 2.54 -16.41 -11.34
N GLY A 86 2.29 -17.60 -11.89
CA GLY A 86 1.97 -18.79 -11.09
C GLY A 86 2.07 -20.06 -11.90
N ILE A 87 1.99 -21.21 -11.23
CA ILE A 87 2.01 -22.54 -11.84
C ILE A 87 0.60 -23.10 -11.86
N ALA A 88 0.11 -23.49 -13.01
CA ALA A 88 -1.19 -24.13 -13.15
C ALA A 88 -1.16 -25.54 -12.56
N SER A 89 -2.03 -25.81 -11.59
CA SER A 89 -2.14 -27.11 -10.94
C SER A 89 -3.58 -27.34 -10.46
N GLY A 90 -3.97 -28.61 -10.32
CA GLY A 90 -5.31 -28.98 -9.83
C GLY A 90 -6.46 -28.50 -10.72
N LEU A 91 -6.20 -28.33 -12.01
CA LEU A 91 -7.21 -27.88 -12.97
C LEU A 91 -8.25 -28.97 -13.23
N THR A 92 -9.50 -28.56 -13.41
CA THR A 92 -10.60 -29.43 -13.80
C THR A 92 -10.30 -30.06 -15.15
N ASN A 93 -10.34 -31.39 -15.21
CA ASN A 93 -9.90 -32.18 -16.38
C ASN A 93 -8.46 -31.87 -16.88
N GLY A 94 -7.61 -31.32 -16.01
CA GLY A 94 -6.23 -30.96 -16.35
C GLY A 94 -6.11 -29.73 -17.26
N VAL A 95 -7.22 -29.06 -17.61
CA VAL A 95 -7.31 -28.00 -18.62
C VAL A 95 -7.77 -26.69 -17.99
N GLY A 96 -7.12 -25.61 -18.38
CA GLY A 96 -7.48 -24.28 -17.96
C GLY A 96 -7.53 -23.27 -19.11
N PHE A 97 -8.37 -22.27 -18.92
CA PHE A 97 -8.44 -21.08 -19.77
C PHE A 97 -8.41 -19.84 -18.88
N GLY A 98 -7.87 -18.75 -19.39
CA GLY A 98 -7.77 -17.50 -18.60
C GLY A 98 -7.52 -16.28 -19.44
N SER A 99 -7.13 -15.21 -18.78
CA SER A 99 -6.92 -13.90 -19.41
C SER A 99 -6.09 -13.99 -20.71
N SER A 100 -6.51 -13.26 -21.74
CA SER A 100 -5.73 -13.08 -22.97
C SER A 100 -4.40 -12.35 -22.72
N GLU A 101 -4.21 -11.80 -21.55
CA GLU A 101 -2.99 -11.12 -21.11
C GLU A 101 -1.97 -12.08 -20.46
N TYR A 102 -2.15 -13.40 -20.58
CA TYR A 102 -1.15 -14.39 -20.17
C TYR A 102 -0.22 -14.75 -21.32
N ILE A 103 1.07 -14.91 -21.00
CA ILE A 103 2.02 -15.75 -21.73
C ILE A 103 2.13 -17.05 -20.95
N VAL A 104 1.90 -18.16 -21.64
CA VAL A 104 1.97 -19.53 -21.08
C VAL A 104 3.28 -20.16 -21.49
N LEU A 105 4.03 -20.67 -20.51
CA LEU A 105 5.26 -21.40 -20.74
C LEU A 105 5.11 -22.84 -20.23
N ARG A 106 5.13 -23.80 -21.13
CA ARG A 106 5.16 -25.22 -20.80
C ARG A 106 6.57 -25.74 -20.83
N PRO A 107 7.18 -26.07 -19.67
CA PRO A 107 8.55 -26.60 -19.64
C PRO A 107 8.65 -27.92 -20.42
N LEU A 108 9.73 -28.09 -21.14
CA LEU A 108 10.11 -29.37 -21.75
C LEU A 108 10.84 -30.27 -20.72
N ALA A 109 11.09 -31.52 -21.06
CA ALA A 109 11.63 -32.53 -20.15
C ALA A 109 12.96 -32.16 -19.45
N CYS A 110 13.68 -31.15 -19.93
CA CYS A 110 14.93 -30.67 -19.32
C CYS A 110 14.74 -29.56 -18.26
N LEU A 111 13.51 -29.10 -18.02
CA LEU A 111 13.22 -27.95 -17.17
C LEU A 111 12.00 -28.25 -16.29
N THR A 112 12.09 -27.97 -14.98
CA THR A 112 10.95 -28.08 -14.07
C THR A 112 10.14 -26.78 -14.02
N ALA A 113 8.82 -26.87 -13.86
CA ALA A 113 7.95 -25.69 -13.73
C ALA A 113 8.31 -24.81 -12.53
N ASN A 114 8.70 -25.41 -11.40
CA ASN A 114 9.14 -24.69 -10.22
C ASN A 114 10.43 -23.89 -10.43
N PHE A 115 11.42 -24.48 -11.13
CA PHE A 115 12.67 -23.77 -11.44
C PHE A 115 12.40 -22.63 -12.43
N LEU A 116 11.58 -22.85 -13.46
CA LEU A 116 11.14 -21.82 -14.38
C LEU A 116 10.40 -20.70 -13.67
N TYR A 117 9.49 -21.01 -12.74
CA TYR A 117 8.79 -20.01 -11.93
C TYR A 117 9.78 -19.07 -11.23
N TYR A 118 10.77 -19.62 -10.54
CA TYR A 118 11.78 -18.82 -9.83
C TYR A 118 12.68 -18.01 -10.78
N PHE A 119 12.98 -18.54 -11.95
CA PHE A 119 13.71 -17.80 -12.98
C PHE A 119 12.95 -16.54 -13.42
N LEU A 120 11.65 -16.67 -13.72
CA LEU A 120 10.79 -15.57 -14.15
C LEU A 120 10.51 -14.56 -13.03
N LEU A 121 10.64 -14.98 -11.76
CA LEU A 121 10.44 -14.14 -10.59
C LEU A 121 11.60 -13.16 -10.32
N ARG A 122 12.76 -13.34 -10.91
CA ARG A 122 13.94 -12.46 -10.70
C ARG A 122 13.67 -11.04 -11.18
N ASP A 123 14.14 -10.07 -10.39
CA ASP A 123 14.05 -8.64 -10.77
C ASP A 123 14.75 -8.37 -12.09
N SER A 124 15.95 -8.96 -12.32
CA SER A 124 16.69 -8.79 -13.57
C SER A 124 15.89 -9.19 -14.82
N PHE A 125 15.09 -10.28 -14.76
CA PHE A 125 14.21 -10.67 -15.85
C PHE A 125 13.08 -9.67 -16.05
N ARG A 126 12.43 -9.26 -14.96
CA ARG A 126 11.28 -8.35 -15.01
C ARG A 126 11.66 -6.92 -15.40
N GLU A 127 12.75 -6.39 -14.86
CA GLU A 127 13.24 -5.05 -15.20
C GLU A 127 13.67 -4.95 -16.65
N THR A 128 14.43 -5.97 -17.14
CA THR A 128 14.80 -6.02 -18.55
C THR A 128 13.56 -6.15 -19.44
N GLY A 129 12.59 -7.00 -19.05
CA GLY A 129 11.32 -7.14 -19.76
C GLY A 129 10.52 -5.86 -19.80
N ALA A 130 10.44 -5.13 -18.66
CA ALA A 130 9.72 -3.87 -18.57
C ALA A 130 10.32 -2.79 -19.52
N ARG A 131 11.64 -2.75 -19.68
CA ARG A 131 12.32 -1.86 -20.65
C ARG A 131 12.01 -2.22 -22.10
N ASN A 132 11.72 -3.49 -22.37
CA ASN A 132 11.38 -4.01 -23.71
C ASN A 132 9.87 -4.09 -23.98
N MET A 133 9.02 -3.52 -23.10
CA MET A 133 7.58 -3.48 -23.32
C MET A 133 7.18 -2.54 -24.44
N THR A 134 6.18 -2.96 -25.21
CA THR A 134 5.55 -2.18 -26.28
C THR A 134 4.12 -1.80 -25.93
N GLY A 135 3.60 -0.71 -26.52
CA GLY A 135 2.24 -0.21 -26.29
C GLY A 135 2.19 1.22 -25.74
N THR A 136 0.99 1.70 -25.48
CA THR A 136 0.74 3.05 -24.95
C THR A 136 1.01 3.11 -23.43
N ALA A 137 1.24 4.31 -22.90
CA ALA A 137 1.45 4.52 -21.47
C ALA A 137 0.29 3.92 -20.63
N GLY A 138 0.63 3.15 -19.59
CA GLY A 138 -0.35 2.46 -18.73
C GLY A 138 -0.92 1.14 -19.30
N GLN A 139 -0.66 0.81 -20.58
CA GLN A 139 -1.12 -0.43 -21.23
C GLN A 139 -0.01 -1.12 -22.03
N LYS A 140 1.23 -1.05 -21.55
CA LYS A 140 2.36 -1.73 -22.16
C LYS A 140 2.31 -3.25 -21.91
N ARG A 141 2.92 -4.00 -22.82
CA ARG A 141 3.00 -5.46 -22.75
C ARG A 141 4.41 -5.94 -23.06
N VAL A 142 4.91 -6.89 -22.27
CA VAL A 142 6.12 -7.62 -22.62
C VAL A 142 5.84 -8.49 -23.85
N THR A 143 6.78 -8.54 -24.79
CA THR A 143 6.61 -9.28 -26.02
C THR A 143 6.92 -10.77 -25.83
N LYS A 144 6.25 -11.63 -26.60
CA LYS A 144 6.57 -13.07 -26.66
C LYS A 144 8.03 -13.29 -27.05
N THR A 145 8.52 -12.54 -28.01
CA THR A 145 9.92 -12.61 -28.50
C THR A 145 10.92 -12.35 -27.38
N TYR A 146 10.69 -11.33 -26.51
CA TYR A 146 11.56 -11.10 -25.35
C TYR A 146 11.59 -12.32 -24.43
N VAL A 147 10.43 -12.90 -24.13
CA VAL A 147 10.36 -14.09 -23.27
C VAL A 147 11.08 -15.26 -23.89
N GLU A 148 10.84 -15.56 -25.16
CA GLU A 148 11.45 -16.67 -25.88
C GLU A 148 12.97 -16.54 -25.98
N SER A 149 13.50 -15.34 -26.23
CA SER A 149 14.94 -15.07 -26.35
C SER A 149 15.68 -14.94 -25.01
N SER A 150 14.94 -14.92 -23.89
CA SER A 150 15.56 -14.83 -22.55
C SER A 150 16.35 -16.09 -22.21
N GLY A 151 17.64 -15.92 -21.87
CA GLY A 151 18.53 -17.02 -21.52
C GLY A 151 18.30 -17.51 -20.08
N ILE A 152 18.03 -18.82 -19.95
CA ILE A 152 17.90 -19.53 -18.67
C ILE A 152 19.04 -20.53 -18.50
N PRO A 153 19.74 -20.58 -17.34
CA PRO A 153 20.67 -21.67 -17.05
C PRO A 153 19.89 -22.97 -16.84
N THR A 154 20.42 -24.06 -17.45
CA THR A 154 19.78 -25.38 -17.43
C THR A 154 20.66 -26.42 -16.73
N PRO A 155 20.74 -26.41 -15.39
CA PRO A 155 21.42 -27.48 -14.66
C PRO A 155 20.64 -28.80 -14.75
N PRO A 156 21.24 -29.94 -14.39
CA PRO A 156 20.54 -31.22 -14.32
C PRO A 156 19.29 -31.14 -13.43
N LEU A 157 18.24 -31.93 -13.74
CA LEU A 157 16.96 -31.87 -13.02
C LEU A 157 17.13 -32.00 -11.50
N LYS A 158 17.96 -32.90 -11.00
CA LYS A 158 18.25 -33.04 -9.56
C LYS A 158 18.79 -31.75 -8.93
N GLU A 159 19.58 -30.99 -9.67
CA GLU A 159 20.10 -29.71 -9.19
C GLU A 159 19.02 -28.62 -9.22
N GLN A 160 18.15 -28.63 -10.23
CA GLN A 160 16.97 -27.75 -10.24
C GLN A 160 16.07 -28.01 -9.04
N GLU A 161 15.77 -29.28 -8.73
CA GLU A 161 14.98 -29.70 -7.58
C GLU A 161 15.63 -29.27 -6.26
N ARG A 162 16.96 -29.45 -6.11
CA ARG A 162 17.71 -29.00 -4.92
C ARG A 162 17.61 -27.48 -4.74
N ILE A 163 17.82 -26.72 -5.80
CA ILE A 163 17.71 -25.25 -5.76
C ILE A 163 16.28 -24.82 -5.40
N VAL A 164 15.28 -25.44 -6.00
CA VAL A 164 13.88 -25.17 -5.74
C VAL A 164 13.53 -25.43 -4.27
N ALA A 165 13.99 -26.56 -3.69
CA ALA A 165 13.74 -26.89 -2.29
C ALA A 165 14.34 -25.83 -1.35
N ILE A 166 15.57 -25.37 -1.60
CA ILE A 166 16.21 -24.30 -0.82
C ILE A 166 15.43 -22.99 -0.94
N LEU A 167 14.99 -22.63 -2.15
CA LEU A 167 14.22 -21.40 -2.38
C LEU A 167 12.83 -21.47 -1.75
N ASP A 168 12.15 -22.62 -1.80
CA ASP A 168 10.83 -22.82 -1.19
C ASP A 168 10.93 -22.64 0.34
N GLU A 169 11.88 -23.30 1.01
CA GLU A 169 12.10 -23.18 2.46
C GLU A 169 12.47 -21.73 2.86
N ALA A 170 13.41 -21.12 2.13
CA ALA A 170 13.84 -19.76 2.42
C ALA A 170 12.70 -18.73 2.22
N PHE A 171 11.88 -18.89 1.17
CA PHE A 171 10.79 -17.97 0.88
C PHE A 171 9.61 -18.10 1.83
N GLU A 172 9.33 -19.30 2.34
CA GLU A 172 8.36 -19.52 3.42
C GLU A 172 8.83 -18.81 4.70
N GLY A 173 10.11 -18.99 5.08
CA GLY A 173 10.70 -18.28 6.21
C GLY A 173 10.66 -16.75 6.07
N ILE A 174 10.99 -16.24 4.87
CA ILE A 174 10.92 -14.79 4.54
C ILE A 174 9.47 -14.29 4.62
N ALA A 175 8.50 -15.04 4.10
CA ALA A 175 7.09 -14.65 4.14
C ALA A 175 6.58 -14.56 5.58
N THR A 176 6.91 -15.55 6.41
CA THR A 176 6.58 -15.56 7.84
C THR A 176 7.24 -14.39 8.59
N ALA A 177 8.53 -14.14 8.35
CA ALA A 177 9.26 -13.03 8.96
C ALA A 177 8.69 -11.67 8.54
N LYS A 178 8.29 -11.53 7.28
CA LYS A 178 7.63 -10.32 6.74
C LYS A 178 6.28 -10.09 7.40
N ALA A 179 5.44 -11.11 7.51
CA ALA A 179 4.13 -11.02 8.17
C ALA A 179 4.27 -10.60 9.63
N ASN A 180 5.22 -11.19 10.36
CA ASN A 180 5.50 -10.84 11.75
C ASN A 180 6.03 -9.40 11.89
N ALA A 181 6.93 -8.96 11.02
CA ALA A 181 7.44 -7.59 11.02
C ALA A 181 6.33 -6.57 10.72
N GLN A 182 5.46 -6.86 9.77
CA GLN A 182 4.31 -6.01 9.43
C GLN A 182 3.33 -5.90 10.60
N LYS A 183 2.99 -7.03 11.23
CA LYS A 183 2.12 -7.05 12.42
C LYS A 183 2.72 -6.25 13.59
N SER A 184 4.03 -6.36 13.79
CA SER A 184 4.73 -5.60 14.84
C SER A 184 4.77 -4.10 14.54
N LEU A 185 4.92 -3.72 13.27
CA LEU A 185 4.86 -2.33 12.82
C LEU A 185 3.48 -1.70 13.10
N GLU A 186 2.41 -2.42 12.78
CA GLU A 186 1.03 -1.99 13.04
C GLU A 186 0.76 -1.89 14.56
N ALA A 187 1.19 -2.90 15.33
CA ALA A 187 1.03 -2.91 16.79
C ALA A 187 1.77 -1.74 17.47
N SER A 188 2.91 -1.31 16.92
CA SER A 188 3.67 -0.16 17.45
C SER A 188 2.85 1.14 17.39
N GLY A 189 2.06 1.36 16.33
CA GLY A 189 1.17 2.52 16.22
C GLY A 189 0.03 2.51 17.24
N ASP A 190 -0.53 1.34 17.55
CA ASP A 190 -1.60 1.19 18.53
C ASP A 190 -1.12 1.33 19.98
N LEU A 191 0.15 1.02 20.26
CA LEU A 191 0.72 1.10 21.59
C LEU A 191 0.68 2.53 22.15
N PHE A 192 1.04 3.52 21.32
CA PHE A 192 0.97 4.93 21.68
C PHE A 192 -0.46 5.35 22.11
N ASN A 193 -1.46 5.01 21.29
CA ASN A 193 -2.86 5.34 21.59
C ASN A 193 -3.35 4.66 22.89
N ARG A 194 -3.02 3.36 23.08
CA ARG A 194 -3.41 2.63 24.29
C ARG A 194 -2.77 3.24 25.55
N ARG A 195 -1.48 3.60 25.48
CA ARG A 195 -0.78 4.22 26.61
C ARG A 195 -1.38 5.58 26.96
N PHE A 196 -1.58 6.43 25.95
CA PHE A 196 -2.23 7.74 26.17
C PHE A 196 -3.58 7.58 26.83
N MET A 197 -4.44 6.70 26.30
CA MET A 197 -5.74 6.43 26.88
C MET A 197 -5.67 5.87 28.31
N SER A 198 -4.70 5.02 28.59
CA SER A 198 -4.45 4.51 29.95
C SER A 198 -4.07 5.63 30.93
N LEU A 199 -3.31 6.64 30.49
CA LEU A 199 -2.98 7.80 31.32
C LEU A 199 -4.19 8.70 31.53
N VAL A 200 -4.93 8.99 30.48
CA VAL A 200 -6.11 9.88 30.50
C VAL A 200 -7.30 9.26 31.25
N SER A 201 -7.41 7.93 31.29
CA SER A 201 -8.48 7.26 32.07
C SER A 201 -8.20 7.21 33.58
N LYS A 202 -6.97 7.41 34.04
CA LYS A 202 -6.62 7.47 35.45
C LYS A 202 -6.82 8.87 36.03
N ARG A 203 -8.09 9.35 35.99
CA ARG A 203 -8.46 10.70 36.38
C ARG A 203 -8.20 10.96 37.84
N GLY A 204 -7.54 12.06 38.14
CA GLY A 204 -7.42 12.59 39.51
C GLY A 204 -8.60 13.49 39.88
N PRO A 205 -8.74 13.88 41.17
CA PRO A 205 -9.86 14.65 41.67
C PRO A 205 -9.92 16.09 41.12
N ARG A 206 -8.81 16.60 40.55
CA ARG A 206 -8.73 17.96 39.98
C ARG A 206 -8.93 18.00 38.47
N TRP A 207 -9.31 16.89 37.87
CA TRP A 207 -9.60 16.85 36.43
C TRP A 207 -10.96 17.43 36.10
N LEU A 208 -11.04 18.19 35.02
CA LEU A 208 -12.28 18.78 34.52
C LEU A 208 -12.65 18.17 33.18
N ASP A 209 -13.91 17.87 32.98
CA ASP A 209 -14.43 17.59 31.64
C ASP A 209 -14.91 18.91 31.04
N LEU A 210 -14.24 19.40 30.00
CA LEU A 210 -14.56 20.63 29.33
C LEU A 210 -14.94 20.36 27.86
N ALA A 211 -15.97 21.08 27.41
CA ALA A 211 -16.30 21.06 25.98
C ALA A 211 -15.17 21.75 25.18
N LEU A 212 -14.86 21.22 23.98
CA LEU A 212 -13.80 21.78 23.12
C LEU A 212 -14.05 23.27 22.82
N GLY A 213 -15.31 23.69 22.69
CA GLY A 213 -15.68 25.09 22.51
C GLY A 213 -15.42 26.00 23.73
N GLU A 214 -15.26 25.43 24.94
CA GLU A 214 -14.85 26.18 26.15
C GLU A 214 -13.34 26.39 26.20
N ILE A 215 -12.60 25.52 25.50
CA ILE A 215 -11.14 25.51 25.47
C ILE A 215 -10.61 26.30 24.28
N CYS A 216 -11.28 26.17 23.12
CA CYS A 216 -10.84 26.74 21.85
C CYS A 216 -11.95 27.62 21.25
N GLU A 217 -11.50 28.68 20.57
CA GLU A 217 -12.28 29.29 19.50
C GLU A 217 -12.20 28.41 18.27
N ILE A 218 -13.36 28.08 17.67
CA ILE A 218 -13.42 27.17 16.53
C ILE A 218 -14.13 27.85 15.39
N GLU A 219 -13.43 27.99 14.27
CA GLU A 219 -13.94 28.57 13.04
C GLU A 219 -13.72 27.63 11.86
N ARG A 220 -14.69 27.61 10.95
CA ARG A 220 -14.54 26.88 9.68
C ARG A 220 -13.75 27.72 8.69
N GLY A 221 -12.86 27.08 7.92
CA GLY A 221 -12.20 27.68 6.77
C GLY A 221 -13.20 28.05 5.66
N SER A 222 -12.77 28.90 4.75
CA SER A 222 -13.57 29.33 3.61
C SER A 222 -12.69 29.45 2.36
N SER A 223 -13.29 29.21 1.18
CA SER A 223 -12.60 29.29 -0.09
C SER A 223 -13.18 30.40 -0.95
N PRO A 224 -12.39 31.30 -1.50
CA PRO A 224 -12.87 32.26 -2.49
C PRO A 224 -13.35 31.50 -3.75
N ARG A 225 -14.42 31.99 -4.38
CA ARG A 225 -15.03 31.29 -5.51
C ARG A 225 -15.15 32.20 -6.73
N PRO A 226 -14.76 31.69 -7.92
CA PRO A 226 -14.08 30.41 -8.17
C PRO A 226 -12.60 30.47 -7.80
N ILE A 227 -12.10 29.51 -7.01
CA ILE A 227 -10.75 29.50 -6.44
C ILE A 227 -9.65 29.62 -7.51
N LYS A 228 -9.88 29.09 -8.72
CA LYS A 228 -8.91 29.12 -9.83
C LYS A 228 -8.48 30.54 -10.21
N ASN A 229 -9.35 31.55 -10.01
CA ASN A 229 -9.06 32.94 -10.35
C ASN A 229 -8.12 33.62 -9.33
N PHE A 230 -7.92 32.99 -8.18
CA PHE A 230 -7.13 33.55 -7.09
C PHE A 230 -5.77 32.84 -6.90
N PHE A 231 -5.47 31.80 -7.64
CA PHE A 231 -4.13 31.19 -7.59
C PHE A 231 -3.09 32.13 -8.17
N THR A 232 -1.92 32.22 -7.50
CA THR A 232 -0.82 33.05 -7.93
C THR A 232 0.52 32.41 -7.64
N ILE A 233 1.53 32.77 -8.45
CA ILE A 233 2.95 32.46 -8.24
C ILE A 233 3.75 33.72 -7.90
N LYS A 234 3.11 34.89 -7.80
CA LYS A 234 3.74 36.16 -7.49
C LYS A 234 4.27 36.19 -6.06
N ASP A 235 5.26 37.04 -5.80
CA ASP A 235 5.90 37.16 -4.49
C ASP A 235 4.96 37.68 -3.39
N ASP A 236 4.00 38.52 -3.75
CA ASP A 236 2.95 39.02 -2.85
C ASP A 236 1.86 37.98 -2.51
N GLY A 237 1.90 36.83 -3.16
CA GLY A 237 0.99 35.72 -2.89
C GLY A 237 1.15 35.16 -1.49
N VAL A 238 0.02 34.85 -0.84
CA VAL A 238 -0.05 34.27 0.51
C VAL A 238 -0.32 32.77 0.47
N ASN A 239 0.18 32.05 1.47
CA ASN A 239 0.05 30.60 1.56
C ASN A 239 -1.42 30.16 1.57
N TRP A 240 -1.76 29.20 0.70
CA TRP A 240 -3.06 28.53 0.64
C TRP A 240 -2.97 27.09 1.13
N ILE A 241 -3.52 26.84 2.32
CA ILE A 241 -3.36 25.58 3.04
C ILE A 241 -4.51 24.64 2.71
N LYS A 242 -4.18 23.53 2.05
CA LYS A 242 -5.12 22.46 1.69
C LYS A 242 -4.86 21.19 2.50
N ILE A 243 -5.83 20.26 2.52
CA ILE A 243 -5.66 18.95 3.18
C ILE A 243 -4.44 18.20 2.60
N GLY A 244 -4.17 18.34 1.30
CA GLY A 244 -3.01 17.70 0.65
C GLY A 244 -1.64 18.31 1.00
N ASP A 245 -1.57 19.37 1.80
CA ASP A 245 -0.33 19.93 2.34
C ASP A 245 0.04 19.31 3.69
N ALA A 246 -0.91 18.61 4.32
CA ALA A 246 -0.70 17.87 5.55
C ALA A 246 -0.31 16.42 5.25
N THR A 247 0.82 15.97 5.79
CA THR A 247 1.26 14.58 5.69
C THR A 247 0.56 13.74 6.76
N ASP A 248 0.00 12.61 6.35
CA ASP A 248 -0.67 11.70 7.30
C ASP A 248 0.32 11.12 8.32
N GLY A 249 -0.01 11.22 9.59
CA GLY A 249 0.85 10.79 10.69
C GLY A 249 1.83 11.84 11.20
N GLU A 250 2.01 12.97 10.50
CA GLU A 250 2.79 14.11 11.00
C GLU A 250 1.95 15.06 11.83
N LYS A 251 2.60 15.71 12.80
CA LYS A 251 1.96 16.68 13.69
C LYS A 251 1.87 18.07 13.08
N TYR A 252 2.85 18.47 12.28
CA TYR A 252 3.03 19.84 11.85
C TYR A 252 2.81 20.06 10.36
N ILE A 253 2.27 21.24 10.01
CA ILE A 253 2.23 21.75 8.63
C ILE A 253 3.26 22.87 8.53
N TYR A 254 4.34 22.65 7.78
CA TYR A 254 5.47 23.57 7.65
C TYR A 254 5.39 24.48 6.42
N SER A 255 4.76 24.00 5.35
CA SER A 255 4.73 24.71 4.06
C SER A 255 3.49 24.32 3.25
N THR A 256 3.21 25.07 2.20
CA THR A 256 2.11 24.82 1.27
C THR A 256 2.62 24.75 -0.16
N LYS A 257 1.90 24.00 -1.00
CA LYS A 257 2.22 23.85 -2.43
C LYS A 257 1.69 25.00 -3.28
N GLN A 258 0.72 25.76 -2.77
CA GLN A 258 0.02 26.80 -3.54
C GLN A 258 -0.10 28.10 -2.75
N LYS A 259 -0.15 29.21 -3.50
CA LYS A 259 -0.45 30.54 -2.98
C LYS A 259 -1.71 31.09 -3.63
N ILE A 260 -2.37 31.99 -2.93
CA ILE A 260 -3.49 32.80 -3.46
C ILE A 260 -3.15 34.29 -3.38
N THR A 261 -3.89 35.08 -4.17
CA THR A 261 -3.75 36.54 -4.13
C THR A 261 -4.24 37.13 -2.81
N PRO A 262 -3.78 38.32 -2.41
CA PRO A 262 -4.30 39.03 -1.23
C PRO A 262 -5.82 39.27 -1.26
N GLU A 263 -6.41 39.47 -2.45
CA GLU A 263 -7.87 39.62 -2.64
C GLU A 263 -8.62 38.32 -2.32
N GLY A 264 -8.08 37.17 -2.77
CA GLY A 264 -8.60 35.84 -2.42
C GLY A 264 -8.51 35.56 -0.93
N ALA A 265 -7.42 35.98 -0.32
CA ALA A 265 -7.18 35.85 1.12
C ALA A 265 -8.26 36.55 1.99
N LYS A 266 -8.75 37.73 1.58
CA LYS A 266 -9.83 38.44 2.28
C LYS A 266 -11.13 37.65 2.40
N GLN A 267 -11.34 36.65 1.53
CA GLN A 267 -12.51 35.77 1.52
C GLN A 267 -12.27 34.45 2.26
N SER A 268 -11.08 34.28 2.84
CA SER A 268 -10.67 33.06 3.50
C SER A 268 -10.33 33.29 4.97
N ARG A 269 -10.11 32.20 5.70
CA ARG A 269 -9.79 32.24 7.14
C ARG A 269 -8.27 32.20 7.32
N PHE A 270 -7.73 33.22 8.00
CA PHE A 270 -6.31 33.32 8.33
C PHE A 270 -5.95 32.33 9.46
N VAL A 271 -4.78 31.73 9.39
CA VAL A 271 -4.16 30.91 10.42
C VAL A 271 -2.70 31.28 10.61
N LYS A 272 -2.24 31.16 11.84
CA LYS A 272 -0.85 31.49 12.25
C LYS A 272 -0.17 30.29 12.89
N GLU A 273 1.12 30.42 13.09
CA GLU A 273 1.89 29.41 13.84
C GLU A 273 1.30 29.19 15.22
N GLY A 274 1.17 27.93 15.62
CA GLY A 274 0.57 27.48 16.87
C GLY A 274 -0.93 27.22 16.78
N ASP A 275 -1.65 27.68 15.77
CA ASP A 275 -3.05 27.32 15.55
C ASP A 275 -3.19 25.84 15.25
N PHE A 276 -4.25 25.20 15.77
CA PHE A 276 -4.59 23.83 15.41
C PHE A 276 -5.50 23.82 14.18
N LEU A 277 -5.26 22.87 13.28
CA LEU A 277 -6.17 22.55 12.20
C LEU A 277 -6.80 21.19 12.42
N LEU A 278 -8.10 21.09 12.15
CA LEU A 278 -8.84 19.83 12.17
C LEU A 278 -9.50 19.62 10.81
N THR A 279 -9.33 18.43 10.22
CA THR A 279 -9.97 18.12 8.93
C THR A 279 -11.48 18.00 9.09
N ASN A 280 -12.23 18.61 8.14
CA ASN A 280 -13.69 18.64 8.12
C ASN A 280 -14.32 17.55 7.22
N SER A 281 -13.56 17.07 6.21
CA SER A 281 -14.06 16.15 5.19
C SER A 281 -13.04 15.09 4.81
N MET A 282 -13.45 14.02 4.12
CA MET A 282 -12.64 12.90 3.57
C MET A 282 -11.90 12.06 4.63
N SER A 283 -11.11 12.65 5.51
CA SER A 283 -10.39 12.02 6.63
C SER A 283 -10.69 12.76 7.93
N PHE A 284 -11.98 12.95 8.22
CA PHE A 284 -12.49 13.73 9.31
C PHE A 284 -11.79 13.46 10.66
N GLY A 285 -11.53 14.56 11.41
CA GLY A 285 -10.98 14.49 12.75
C GLY A 285 -9.47 14.29 12.86
N LYS A 286 -8.72 14.41 11.77
CA LYS A 286 -7.25 14.48 11.85
C LYS A 286 -6.83 15.89 12.28
N SER A 287 -5.98 15.95 13.31
CA SER A 287 -5.50 17.22 13.90
C SER A 287 -4.05 17.49 13.49
N TYR A 288 -3.74 18.75 13.25
CA TYR A 288 -2.42 19.24 12.91
C TYR A 288 -2.14 20.56 13.64
N VAL A 289 -0.87 20.96 13.74
CA VAL A 289 -0.45 22.23 14.31
C VAL A 289 0.30 23.03 13.24
N MET A 290 -0.06 24.29 13.09
CA MET A 290 0.60 25.17 12.12
C MET A 290 2.02 25.52 12.54
N LYS A 291 2.97 25.41 11.62
CA LYS A 291 4.36 25.91 11.71
C LYS A 291 4.65 26.98 10.64
N THR A 292 3.59 27.46 9.98
CA THR A 292 3.63 28.56 9.03
C THR A 292 2.34 29.38 9.14
N THR A 293 2.29 30.53 8.48
CA THR A 293 1.08 31.35 8.38
C THR A 293 0.46 31.21 7.00
N GLY A 294 -0.85 31.42 6.90
CA GLY A 294 -1.57 31.39 5.63
C GLY A 294 -3.08 31.43 5.78
N TYR A 295 -3.78 30.95 4.76
CA TYR A 295 -5.23 30.93 4.70
C TYR A 295 -5.72 29.52 4.38
N ILE A 296 -6.78 29.08 5.04
CA ILE A 296 -7.31 27.72 4.95
C ILE A 296 -8.59 27.64 4.12
N HIS A 297 -8.72 26.57 3.35
CA HIS A 297 -9.94 26.28 2.61
C HIS A 297 -11.06 25.69 3.54
N ASP A 298 -12.25 25.56 3.00
CA ASP A 298 -13.47 25.08 3.69
C ASP A 298 -13.42 23.61 4.18
N GLY A 299 -12.39 22.86 3.84
CA GLY A 299 -12.11 21.52 4.35
C GLY A 299 -11.46 21.48 5.74
N TRP A 300 -11.17 22.64 6.34
CA TRP A 300 -10.54 22.77 7.65
C TRP A 300 -11.43 23.44 8.67
N PHE A 301 -11.24 23.07 9.95
CA PHE A 301 -11.50 23.94 11.09
C PHE A 301 -10.18 24.44 11.64
N VAL A 302 -10.11 25.73 12.03
CA VAL A 302 -9.06 26.27 12.88
C VAL A 302 -9.52 26.30 14.31
N LEU A 303 -8.67 25.84 15.24
CA LEU A 303 -8.89 25.87 16.67
C LEU A 303 -7.81 26.74 17.32
N ARG A 304 -8.23 27.81 18.00
CA ARG A 304 -7.35 28.73 18.75
C ARG A 304 -7.59 28.59 20.22
N LEU A 305 -6.52 28.31 20.96
CA LEU A 305 -6.61 28.15 22.43
C LEU A 305 -7.09 29.45 23.12
N ARG A 306 -8.07 29.32 23.95
CA ARG A 306 -8.58 30.39 24.86
C ARG A 306 -8.11 30.22 26.30
N LYS A 307 -7.72 29.00 26.67
CA LYS A 307 -7.26 28.66 28.03
C LYS A 307 -5.79 28.20 27.98
N SER A 308 -5.11 28.32 29.10
CA SER A 308 -3.74 27.80 29.26
C SER A 308 -3.78 26.27 29.31
N ILE A 309 -3.61 25.65 28.14
CA ILE A 309 -3.51 24.21 27.95
C ILE A 309 -2.20 23.93 27.23
N ASN A 310 -1.52 22.86 27.65
CA ASN A 310 -0.32 22.41 26.96
C ASN A 310 -0.68 21.98 25.52
N GLN A 311 0.02 22.57 24.53
CA GLN A 311 -0.24 22.35 23.11
C GLN A 311 -0.10 20.88 22.72
N ASP A 312 0.93 20.21 23.25
CA ASP A 312 1.20 18.80 22.93
C ASP A 312 0.14 17.89 23.57
N TYR A 313 -0.32 18.19 24.78
CA TYR A 313 -1.42 17.48 25.42
C TYR A 313 -2.69 17.56 24.58
N LEU A 314 -3.07 18.77 24.15
CA LEU A 314 -4.25 18.94 23.30
C LEU A 314 -4.10 18.23 21.97
N TYR A 315 -2.91 18.27 21.35
CA TYR A 315 -2.62 17.54 20.11
C TYR A 315 -2.84 16.03 20.29
N TYR A 316 -2.26 15.43 21.34
CA TYR A 316 -2.43 14.01 21.61
C TYR A 316 -3.88 13.64 21.88
N LEU A 317 -4.58 14.50 22.59
CA LEU A 317 -5.99 14.30 22.92
C LEU A 317 -6.87 14.34 21.65
N LEU A 318 -6.71 15.36 20.81
CA LEU A 318 -7.45 15.49 19.54
C LEU A 318 -7.13 14.35 18.55
N SER A 319 -5.90 13.85 18.58
CA SER A 319 -5.45 12.72 17.73
C SER A 319 -5.89 11.36 18.26
N SER A 320 -6.39 11.28 19.51
CA SER A 320 -6.75 10.03 20.16
C SER A 320 -8.00 9.38 19.53
N LYS A 321 -8.06 8.04 19.62
CA LYS A 321 -9.27 7.28 19.24
C LYS A 321 -10.50 7.71 20.04
N PHE A 322 -10.30 8.17 21.28
CA PHE A 322 -11.38 8.66 22.17
C PHE A 322 -12.10 9.89 21.57
N VAL A 323 -11.36 10.92 21.21
CA VAL A 323 -11.95 12.14 20.63
C VAL A 323 -12.50 11.86 19.25
N ARG A 324 -11.78 11.05 18.44
CA ARG A 324 -12.26 10.65 17.12
C ARG A 324 -13.59 9.88 17.18
N SER A 325 -13.78 8.99 18.17
CA SER A 325 -15.05 8.29 18.36
C SER A 325 -16.19 9.24 18.73
N GLN A 326 -15.96 10.28 19.54
CA GLN A 326 -16.94 11.31 19.81
C GLN A 326 -17.33 12.08 18.54
N PHE A 327 -16.35 12.50 17.75
CA PHE A 327 -16.62 13.16 16.48
C PHE A 327 -17.45 12.29 15.53
N ASN A 328 -17.14 11.00 15.43
CA ASN A 328 -17.90 10.05 14.61
C ASN A 328 -19.34 9.88 15.11
N ALA A 329 -19.53 9.77 16.43
CA ALA A 329 -20.86 9.68 17.04
C ALA A 329 -21.70 10.94 16.82
N LEU A 330 -21.08 12.13 16.91
CA LEU A 330 -21.73 13.40 16.62
C LEU A 330 -22.08 13.57 15.12
N ALA A 331 -21.30 12.94 14.23
CA ALA A 331 -21.53 12.97 12.77
C ALA A 331 -22.60 12.00 12.30
N SER A 332 -22.78 10.85 12.97
CA SER A 332 -23.69 9.78 12.54
C SER A 332 -25.18 10.13 12.60
N GLY A 333 -25.53 11.26 13.24
CA GLY A 333 -26.90 11.82 13.23
C GLY A 333 -27.23 12.71 12.02
N ALA A 334 -26.28 12.95 11.11
CA ALA A 334 -26.47 13.81 9.94
C ALA A 334 -26.46 12.99 8.63
N ILE A 335 -27.41 13.26 7.74
CA ILE A 335 -27.58 12.57 6.43
C ILE A 335 -26.36 12.73 5.50
N VAL A 336 -25.47 13.68 5.79
CA VAL A 336 -24.20 13.90 5.09
C VAL A 336 -23.10 14.02 6.15
N LEU A 337 -22.00 13.28 5.99
CA LEU A 337 -20.78 13.30 6.84
C LEU A 337 -20.06 14.68 6.85
N ASN A 338 -20.80 15.77 6.92
CA ASN A 338 -20.30 17.13 7.09
C ASN A 338 -20.58 17.62 8.50
N ILE A 339 -19.56 17.55 9.35
CA ILE A 339 -19.63 18.14 10.69
C ILE A 339 -19.54 19.65 10.58
N ASN A 340 -20.40 20.34 11.32
CA ASN A 340 -20.32 21.78 11.50
C ASN A 340 -19.49 22.13 12.77
N SER A 341 -19.11 23.41 12.89
CA SER A 341 -18.32 23.90 14.04
C SER A 341 -19.01 23.67 15.39
N ASP A 342 -20.34 23.69 15.44
CA ASP A 342 -21.08 23.55 16.70
C ASP A 342 -21.06 22.11 17.21
N LEU A 343 -21.03 21.13 16.33
CA LEU A 343 -20.81 19.73 16.72
C LEU A 343 -19.39 19.51 17.25
N VAL A 344 -18.38 20.09 16.58
CA VAL A 344 -16.98 20.01 17.04
C VAL A 344 -16.81 20.62 18.44
N LYS A 345 -17.46 21.75 18.71
CA LYS A 345 -17.45 22.43 20.02
C LYS A 345 -17.98 21.57 21.18
N ARG A 346 -18.85 20.58 20.89
CA ARG A 346 -19.49 19.72 21.91
C ARG A 346 -18.62 18.56 22.38
N ALA A 347 -17.50 18.27 21.72
CA ALA A 347 -16.63 17.17 22.11
C ALA A 347 -16.08 17.41 23.52
N MET A 348 -16.29 16.43 24.42
CA MET A 348 -15.89 16.53 25.83
C MET A 348 -14.46 16.03 26.02
N LEU A 349 -13.64 16.86 26.63
CA LEU A 349 -12.21 16.62 26.80
C LEU A 349 -11.84 16.58 28.27
N PRO A 350 -11.15 15.52 28.74
CA PRO A 350 -10.60 15.45 30.09
C PRO A 350 -9.37 16.35 30.18
N ILE A 351 -9.44 17.38 31.00
CA ILE A 351 -8.39 18.38 31.19
C ILE A 351 -7.83 18.31 32.60
N PRO A 352 -6.62 17.74 32.81
CA PRO A 352 -5.92 17.77 34.08
C PRO A 352 -5.36 19.16 34.41
N PRO A 353 -4.90 19.41 35.64
CA PRO A 353 -4.05 20.56 35.98
C PRO A 353 -2.82 20.64 35.06
N PHE A 354 -2.32 21.85 34.82
CA PHE A 354 -1.25 22.09 33.81
C PHE A 354 0.02 21.30 34.10
N ASP A 355 0.43 21.14 35.35
CA ASP A 355 1.56 20.34 35.79
C ASP A 355 1.40 18.85 35.44
N GLU A 356 0.19 18.36 35.49
CA GLU A 356 -0.15 17.00 35.16
C GLU A 356 -0.22 16.77 33.63
N GLN A 357 -0.68 17.79 32.87
CA GLN A 357 -0.59 17.78 31.39
C GLN A 357 0.87 17.67 30.94
N GLN A 358 1.79 18.45 31.57
CA GLN A 358 3.22 18.38 31.23
C GLN A 358 3.80 17.00 31.49
N ARG A 359 3.51 16.39 32.65
CA ARG A 359 3.98 15.03 32.97
C ARG A 359 3.46 13.98 31.98
N ILE A 360 2.20 14.10 31.57
CA ILE A 360 1.64 13.21 30.56
C ILE A 360 2.37 13.40 29.22
N VAL A 361 2.61 14.63 28.80
CA VAL A 361 3.32 14.95 27.56
C VAL A 361 4.74 14.39 27.58
N GLU A 362 5.48 14.56 28.68
CA GLU A 362 6.85 14.00 28.82
C GLU A 362 6.85 12.48 28.66
N GLN A 363 5.93 11.76 29.31
CA GLN A 363 5.82 10.32 29.17
C GLN A 363 5.45 9.91 27.73
N MET A 364 4.57 10.67 27.07
CA MET A 364 4.17 10.40 25.71
C MET A 364 5.27 10.69 24.71
N ASN A 365 6.09 11.75 24.93
CA ASN A 365 7.22 12.07 24.08
C ASN A 365 8.31 10.97 24.11
N VAL A 366 8.61 10.44 25.30
CA VAL A 366 9.51 9.27 25.43
C VAL A 366 8.95 8.08 24.67
N MET A 367 7.68 7.79 24.83
CA MET A 367 7.04 6.67 24.14
C MET A 367 6.98 6.87 22.62
N LEU A 368 6.76 8.10 22.16
CA LEU A 368 6.77 8.43 20.72
C LEU A 368 8.15 8.15 20.11
N SER A 369 9.20 8.60 20.78
CA SER A 369 10.59 8.36 20.36
C SER A 369 10.90 6.84 20.26
N GLU A 370 10.50 6.04 21.26
CA GLU A 370 10.70 4.59 21.23
C GLU A 370 9.84 3.92 20.14
N THR A 371 8.60 4.39 19.95
CA THR A 371 7.72 3.87 18.89
C THR A 371 8.29 4.15 17.50
N ASP A 372 8.81 5.35 17.27
CA ASP A 372 9.40 5.73 15.98
C ASP A 372 10.70 4.94 15.73
N ARG A 373 11.50 4.70 16.76
CA ARG A 373 12.66 3.81 16.69
C ARG A 373 12.26 2.39 16.29
N LEU A 374 11.23 1.82 16.92
CA LEU A 374 10.71 0.50 16.58
C LEU A 374 10.20 0.44 15.14
N LYS A 375 9.46 1.45 14.70
CA LYS A 375 8.98 1.55 13.29
C LYS A 375 10.17 1.54 12.32
N ALA A 376 11.21 2.32 12.58
CA ALA A 376 12.42 2.35 11.75
C ALA A 376 13.10 0.98 11.68
N VAL A 377 13.22 0.27 12.82
CA VAL A 377 13.78 -1.09 12.88
C VAL A 377 12.96 -2.06 12.03
N TYR A 378 11.62 -2.06 12.18
CA TYR A 378 10.78 -2.98 11.40
C TYR A 378 10.78 -2.65 9.92
N GLN A 379 10.79 -1.37 9.55
CA GLN A 379 10.91 -0.95 8.14
C GLN A 379 12.25 -1.41 7.53
N THR A 380 13.35 -1.25 8.27
CA THR A 380 14.67 -1.75 7.85
C THR A 380 14.66 -3.26 7.69
N LYS A 381 14.02 -3.99 8.62
CA LYS A 381 13.87 -5.45 8.53
C LYS A 381 13.07 -5.87 7.29
N LEU A 382 11.97 -5.18 6.99
CA LEU A 382 11.16 -5.47 5.79
C LEU A 382 11.96 -5.26 4.50
N ASN A 383 12.75 -4.19 4.43
CA ASN A 383 13.63 -3.91 3.29
C ASN A 383 14.73 -4.97 3.16
N ALA A 384 15.37 -5.36 4.28
CA ALA A 384 16.39 -6.41 4.29
C ALA A 384 15.83 -7.78 3.83
N LEU A 385 14.61 -8.14 4.25
CA LEU A 385 13.96 -9.38 3.79
C LEU A 385 13.66 -9.36 2.28
N ALA A 386 13.28 -8.20 1.74
CA ALA A 386 13.08 -8.05 0.31
C ALA A 386 14.41 -8.20 -0.46
N SER A 387 15.47 -7.57 0.02
CA SER A 387 16.82 -7.69 -0.57
C SER A 387 17.36 -9.12 -0.48
N LEU A 388 17.14 -9.82 0.65
CA LEU A 388 17.54 -11.22 0.82
C LEU A 388 16.86 -12.12 -0.21
N LYS A 389 15.57 -11.93 -0.45
CA LYS A 389 14.82 -12.69 -1.46
C LYS A 389 15.46 -12.56 -2.85
N GLN A 390 15.82 -11.35 -3.26
CA GLN A 390 16.45 -11.12 -4.57
C GLN A 390 17.88 -11.66 -4.62
N SER A 391 18.64 -11.55 -3.53
CA SER A 391 19.98 -12.14 -3.43
C SER A 391 19.95 -13.66 -3.58
N LEU A 392 19.02 -14.34 -2.93
CA LEU A 392 18.84 -15.79 -3.04
C LEU A 392 18.49 -16.19 -4.48
N LEU A 393 17.58 -15.47 -5.15
CA LEU A 393 17.29 -15.71 -6.56
C LEU A 393 18.52 -15.51 -7.44
N HIS A 394 19.29 -14.45 -7.22
CA HIS A 394 20.52 -14.22 -7.96
C HIS A 394 21.52 -15.36 -7.77
N GLN A 395 21.77 -15.79 -6.53
CA GLN A 395 22.68 -16.89 -6.21
C GLN A 395 22.22 -18.22 -6.84
N ALA A 396 20.91 -18.49 -6.78
CA ALA A 396 20.29 -19.67 -7.36
C ALA A 396 20.61 -19.83 -8.86
N PHE A 397 20.51 -18.74 -9.61
CA PHE A 397 20.70 -18.75 -11.06
C PHE A 397 22.12 -18.41 -11.53
N THR A 398 23.05 -18.18 -10.59
CA THR A 398 24.49 -18.02 -10.85
C THR A 398 25.33 -19.19 -10.34
N GLY A 399 24.69 -20.26 -9.84
CA GLY A 399 25.37 -21.46 -9.34
C GLY A 399 26.08 -21.26 -7.99
N LYS A 400 25.64 -20.29 -7.18
CA LYS A 400 26.23 -19.96 -5.88
C LYS A 400 25.41 -20.45 -4.67
N LEU A 401 24.26 -21.11 -4.91
CA LEU A 401 23.47 -21.83 -3.90
C LEU A 401 23.98 -23.26 -3.71
#